data_9185bd8ab5be3c0b56116d83bc85a5a1
#
_entry.id   9185bd8ab5be3c0b56116d83bc85a5a1
#
_cell.length_a   1.000
_cell.length_b   1.000
_cell.length_c   1.000
_cell.angle_alpha   90.00
_cell.angle_beta   90.00
_cell.angle_gamma   90.00
#
_symmetry.space_group_name_H-M   'P 1'
#
loop_
_entity.id
_entity.type
_entity.pdbx_description
1 polymer ?
#
loop_
_entity_poly.entity_id
_entity_poly.type
_entity_poly.pdbx_seq_one_letter_code
_entity_poly.pdbx_strand_id
1 'polypeptide(L)'
;MGEFVRVEIDQAIATIRLERPPMNALNAQVQSEIAAAAAAVSDDQQVRGVVIYGGEKVFAAGADIKEMADASYATMAQDSRRLQDSFTAVARIGKPVVAAITGYALGGGLELALCADFRVAGEGARVGQPEILLGLIPGAGGTQRLPRLIGPARAKDIVFTGRFVGAAEALAIGLVDKVVPDGEVYQAARDLVGRFANGPAVALRAAKQAIDEGLDADLDTGLEIERLQFAGLFATEDARTGMRSFVENGPGKASFAGR
;
A
#
# COMPACT_ATOMS: atom_id res chain seq x y z
N MET A 1 10.08 18.34 0.78
CA MET A 1 10.28 17.23 -0.18
C MET A 1 11.57 16.56 0.21
N GLY A 2 11.59 15.23 0.21
CA GLY A 2 12.77 14.44 0.52
C GLY A 2 13.78 14.44 -0.64
N GLU A 3 14.97 13.91 -0.36
CA GLU A 3 16.02 13.71 -1.39
C GLU A 3 15.67 12.51 -2.30
N PHE A 4 15.10 11.44 -1.71
CA PHE A 4 14.83 10.15 -2.37
C PHE A 4 13.35 9.83 -2.51
N VAL A 5 12.45 10.59 -1.87
CA VAL A 5 11.02 10.40 -1.97
C VAL A 5 10.33 11.70 -2.31
N ARG A 6 9.60 11.72 -3.42
CA ARG A 6 8.83 12.88 -3.86
C ARG A 6 7.34 12.59 -3.83
N VAL A 7 6.57 13.63 -3.57
CA VAL A 7 5.12 13.61 -3.72
C VAL A 7 4.76 14.50 -4.92
N GLU A 8 4.18 13.87 -5.92
CA GLU A 8 3.69 14.54 -7.13
C GLU A 8 2.15 14.47 -7.09
N ILE A 9 1.47 15.61 -7.21
CA ILE A 9 0.01 15.66 -7.21
C ILE A 9 -0.45 16.09 -8.60
N ASP A 10 -1.26 15.24 -9.22
CA ASP A 10 -1.90 15.54 -10.48
C ASP A 10 -3.40 15.27 -10.35
N GLN A 11 -4.21 16.31 -10.51
CA GLN A 11 -5.62 16.32 -10.17
C GLN A 11 -5.83 15.95 -8.68
N ALA A 12 -6.60 14.92 -8.40
CA ALA A 12 -6.89 14.43 -7.05
C ALA A 12 -6.06 13.18 -6.66
N ILE A 13 -5.02 12.82 -7.44
CA ILE A 13 -4.18 11.65 -7.21
C ILE A 13 -2.78 12.11 -6.87
N ALA A 14 -2.28 11.66 -5.71
CA ALA A 14 -0.88 11.82 -5.34
C ALA A 14 -0.06 10.59 -5.75
N THR A 15 1.15 10.81 -6.22
CA THR A 15 2.14 9.76 -6.43
C THR A 15 3.27 9.93 -5.42
N ILE A 16 3.48 8.94 -4.56
CA ILE A 16 4.67 8.82 -3.74
C ILE A 16 5.70 8.10 -4.59
N ARG A 17 6.66 8.85 -5.12
CA ARG A 17 7.70 8.35 -6.01
C ARG A 17 8.99 8.09 -5.25
N LEU A 18 9.53 6.87 -5.41
CA LEU A 18 10.86 6.51 -4.91
C LEU A 18 11.90 6.80 -5.99
N GLU A 19 12.98 7.49 -5.62
CA GLU A 19 14.04 7.93 -6.56
C GLU A 19 15.42 7.75 -5.94
N ARG A 20 15.79 6.53 -5.58
CA ARG A 20 17.13 6.19 -5.09
C ARG A 20 17.78 5.11 -5.99
N PRO A 21 18.28 5.52 -7.16
CA PRO A 21 18.88 4.57 -8.10
C PRO A 21 20.11 3.86 -7.51
N PRO A 22 20.48 2.64 -8.02
CA PRO A 22 19.81 1.99 -9.14
C PRO A 22 18.59 1.15 -8.77
N MET A 23 18.41 0.75 -7.50
CA MET A 23 17.47 -0.29 -7.08
C MET A 23 16.44 0.18 -6.07
N ASN A 24 16.38 1.46 -5.76
CA ASN A 24 15.50 2.03 -4.72
C ASN A 24 15.65 1.31 -3.38
N ALA A 25 16.90 1.01 -2.98
CA ALA A 25 17.18 0.39 -1.70
C ALA A 25 16.70 1.27 -0.54
N LEU A 26 16.00 0.67 0.41
CA LEU A 26 15.26 1.35 1.46
C LEU A 26 16.15 1.52 2.72
N ASN A 27 17.01 2.54 2.70
CA ASN A 27 17.80 2.93 3.88
C ASN A 27 16.97 3.75 4.88
N ALA A 28 17.53 4.08 6.03
CA ALA A 28 16.83 4.82 7.09
C ALA A 28 16.28 6.18 6.62
N GLN A 29 16.99 6.88 5.73
CA GLN A 29 16.52 8.15 5.16
C GLN A 29 15.28 7.93 4.27
N VAL A 30 15.33 6.97 3.33
CA VAL A 30 14.18 6.65 2.47
C VAL A 30 12.96 6.27 3.31
N GLN A 31 13.14 5.45 4.37
CA GLN A 31 12.06 5.07 5.29
C GLN A 31 11.43 6.29 5.96
N SER A 32 12.24 7.20 6.47
CA SER A 32 11.76 8.46 7.08
C SER A 32 11.01 9.34 6.07
N GLU A 33 11.53 9.44 4.86
CA GLU A 33 10.90 10.22 3.79
C GLU A 33 9.59 9.59 3.29
N ILE A 34 9.48 8.25 3.27
CA ILE A 34 8.21 7.54 3.00
C ILE A 34 7.16 7.88 4.06
N ALA A 35 7.54 7.84 5.36
CA ALA A 35 6.62 8.19 6.44
C ALA A 35 6.14 9.65 6.33
N ALA A 36 7.06 10.58 6.05
CA ALA A 36 6.71 11.98 5.85
C ALA A 36 5.80 12.20 4.63
N ALA A 37 6.06 11.50 3.52
CA ALA A 37 5.20 11.52 2.33
C ALA A 37 3.80 10.97 2.62
N ALA A 38 3.71 9.85 3.35
CA ALA A 38 2.45 9.25 3.76
C ALA A 38 1.62 10.21 4.65
N ALA A 39 2.25 10.88 5.60
CA ALA A 39 1.60 11.91 6.42
C ALA A 39 1.10 13.08 5.55
N ALA A 40 1.96 13.62 4.68
CA ALA A 40 1.60 14.74 3.82
C ALA A 40 0.39 14.44 2.92
N VAL A 41 0.36 13.26 2.27
CA VAL A 41 -0.79 12.90 1.42
C VAL A 41 -2.04 12.54 2.23
N SER A 42 -1.89 12.12 3.49
CA SER A 42 -3.03 11.87 4.38
C SER A 42 -3.72 13.16 4.77
N ASP A 43 -2.95 14.20 5.09
CA ASP A 43 -3.46 15.50 5.57
C ASP A 43 -4.02 16.38 4.44
N ASP A 44 -3.51 16.22 3.21
CA ASP A 44 -3.94 17.02 2.07
C ASP A 44 -5.35 16.64 1.61
N GLN A 45 -6.32 17.51 1.86
CA GLN A 45 -7.73 17.30 1.50
C GLN A 45 -8.01 17.30 0.00
N GLN A 46 -7.10 17.79 -0.83
CA GLN A 46 -7.23 17.76 -2.28
C GLN A 46 -6.87 16.37 -2.84
N VAL A 47 -6.06 15.59 -2.13
CA VAL A 47 -5.70 14.22 -2.50
C VAL A 47 -6.86 13.26 -2.16
N ARG A 48 -7.28 12.49 -3.14
CA ARG A 48 -8.37 11.50 -3.04
C ARG A 48 -7.91 10.06 -3.23
N GLY A 49 -6.71 9.86 -3.72
CA GLY A 49 -6.09 8.56 -3.90
C GLY A 49 -4.59 8.67 -4.05
N VAL A 50 -3.88 7.58 -3.80
CA VAL A 50 -2.42 7.55 -3.76
C VAL A 50 -1.87 6.40 -4.60
N VAL A 51 -0.83 6.67 -5.38
CA VAL A 51 -0.02 5.66 -6.07
C VAL A 51 1.37 5.65 -5.44
N ILE A 52 1.91 4.49 -5.11
CA ILE A 52 3.32 4.31 -4.74
C ILE A 52 4.03 3.77 -5.96
N TYR A 53 5.12 4.42 -6.38
CA TYR A 53 5.82 4.09 -7.62
C TYR A 53 7.32 4.26 -7.50
N GLY A 54 8.09 3.26 -7.93
CA GLY A 54 9.55 3.27 -7.90
C GLY A 54 10.22 3.72 -9.21
N GLY A 55 9.43 4.06 -10.23
CA GLY A 55 9.92 4.37 -11.57
C GLY A 55 9.74 3.20 -12.54
N GLU A 56 10.18 3.38 -13.78
CA GLU A 56 9.89 2.45 -14.88
C GLU A 56 10.63 1.10 -14.76
N LYS A 57 11.77 1.06 -14.07
CA LYS A 57 12.66 -0.11 -14.06
C LYS A 57 12.53 -0.99 -12.83
N VAL A 58 12.25 -0.40 -11.68
CA VAL A 58 12.24 -1.10 -10.39
C VAL A 58 11.32 -0.38 -9.41
N PHE A 59 10.54 -1.15 -8.67
CA PHE A 59 9.76 -0.60 -7.56
C PHE A 59 10.68 -0.34 -6.36
N ALA A 60 11.18 -1.39 -5.71
CA ALA A 60 12.23 -1.34 -4.68
C ALA A 60 12.79 -2.75 -4.44
N ALA A 61 14.10 -2.89 -4.37
CA ALA A 61 14.77 -4.20 -4.24
C ALA A 61 15.21 -4.51 -2.80
N GLY A 62 14.49 -4.01 -1.81
CA GLY A 62 14.70 -4.35 -0.41
C GLY A 62 15.46 -3.29 0.40
N ALA A 63 15.85 -3.68 1.62
CA ALA A 63 16.63 -2.84 2.51
C ALA A 63 18.06 -2.59 1.99
N ASP A 64 18.69 -1.52 2.46
CA ASP A 64 20.11 -1.29 2.17
C ASP A 64 20.99 -2.19 3.06
N ILE A 65 21.39 -3.33 2.49
CA ILE A 65 22.17 -4.34 3.21
C ILE A 65 23.53 -3.80 3.68
N LYS A 66 24.10 -2.81 2.98
CA LYS A 66 25.38 -2.21 3.40
C LYS A 66 25.22 -1.42 4.70
N GLU A 67 24.08 -0.74 4.86
CA GLU A 67 23.78 -0.02 6.11
C GLU A 67 23.51 -0.98 7.28
N MET A 68 22.97 -2.16 6.98
CA MET A 68 22.61 -3.16 8.00
C MET A 68 23.76 -4.10 8.40
N ALA A 69 24.77 -4.29 7.56
CA ALA A 69 25.77 -5.34 7.71
C ALA A 69 26.53 -5.30 9.06
N ASP A 70 26.77 -4.08 9.58
CA ASP A 70 27.52 -3.88 10.83
C ASP A 70 26.60 -3.54 12.01
N ALA A 71 25.28 -3.65 11.86
CA ALA A 71 24.33 -3.29 12.90
C ALA A 71 24.38 -4.27 14.08
N SER A 72 24.45 -3.74 15.29
CA SER A 72 24.32 -4.54 16.50
C SER A 72 22.87 -4.92 16.79
N TYR A 73 22.66 -5.91 17.66
CA TYR A 73 21.32 -6.23 18.16
C TYR A 73 20.61 -5.00 18.75
N ALA A 74 21.30 -4.21 19.56
CA ALA A 74 20.71 -3.04 20.21
C ALA A 74 20.29 -1.98 19.19
N THR A 75 21.12 -1.72 18.19
CA THR A 75 20.81 -0.82 17.07
C THR A 75 19.60 -1.33 16.29
N MET A 76 19.62 -2.61 15.90
CA MET A 76 18.55 -3.18 15.09
C MET A 76 17.22 -3.27 15.84
N ALA A 77 17.24 -3.53 17.15
CA ALA A 77 16.02 -3.53 17.98
C ALA A 77 15.31 -2.16 17.98
N GLN A 78 16.09 -1.08 17.88
CA GLN A 78 15.53 0.28 17.76
C GLN A 78 15.12 0.61 16.32
N ASP A 79 15.97 0.29 15.36
CA ASP A 79 15.78 0.66 13.95
C ASP A 79 14.64 -0.11 13.29
N SER A 80 14.44 -1.40 13.65
CA SER A 80 13.32 -2.19 13.15
C SER A 80 11.96 -1.61 13.52
N ARG A 81 11.83 -0.96 14.68
CA ARG A 81 10.60 -0.28 15.05
C ARG A 81 10.33 0.91 14.13
N ARG A 82 11.36 1.76 13.86
CA ARG A 82 11.22 2.88 12.92
C ARG A 82 10.85 2.43 11.52
N LEU A 83 11.45 1.33 11.06
CA LEU A 83 11.11 0.71 9.77
C LEU A 83 9.63 0.30 9.73
N GLN A 84 9.16 -0.41 10.73
CA GLN A 84 7.75 -0.83 10.81
C GLN A 84 6.80 0.36 10.90
N ASP A 85 7.13 1.37 11.70
CA ASP A 85 6.32 2.59 11.84
C ASP A 85 6.21 3.35 10.52
N SER A 86 7.32 3.44 9.76
CA SER A 86 7.35 4.11 8.46
C SER A 86 6.43 3.43 7.43
N PHE A 87 6.41 2.11 7.38
CA PHE A 87 5.54 1.37 6.48
C PHE A 87 4.09 1.34 6.97
N THR A 88 3.89 1.30 8.29
CA THR A 88 2.57 1.39 8.88
C THR A 88 1.92 2.75 8.60
N ALA A 89 2.71 3.83 8.51
CA ALA A 89 2.20 5.14 8.08
C ALA A 89 1.58 5.08 6.68
N VAL A 90 2.17 4.30 5.76
CA VAL A 90 1.59 4.07 4.42
C VAL A 90 0.28 3.28 4.50
N ALA A 91 0.26 2.18 5.27
CA ALA A 91 -0.95 1.37 5.43
C ALA A 91 -2.12 2.17 6.05
N ARG A 92 -1.80 3.14 6.90
CA ARG A 92 -2.78 4.02 7.57
C ARG A 92 -3.18 5.26 6.77
N ILE A 93 -2.73 5.43 5.54
CA ILE A 93 -3.26 6.47 4.65
C ILE A 93 -4.77 6.26 4.51
N GLY A 94 -5.58 7.20 5.00
CA GLY A 94 -7.06 7.10 5.00
C GLY A 94 -7.70 7.30 3.62
N LYS A 95 -6.97 6.97 2.54
CA LYS A 95 -7.38 7.09 1.14
C LYS A 95 -6.99 5.81 0.41
N PRO A 96 -7.64 5.44 -0.71
CA PRO A 96 -7.21 4.32 -1.52
C PRO A 96 -5.75 4.47 -1.96
N VAL A 97 -4.95 3.42 -1.76
CA VAL A 97 -3.53 3.35 -2.10
C VAL A 97 -3.29 2.20 -3.08
N VAL A 98 -2.58 2.45 -4.16
CA VAL A 98 -2.19 1.44 -5.16
C VAL A 98 -0.67 1.41 -5.28
N ALA A 99 -0.05 0.25 -5.11
CA ALA A 99 1.35 0.03 -5.46
C ALA A 99 1.49 -0.31 -6.94
N ALA A 100 2.29 0.47 -7.65
CA ALA A 100 2.61 0.30 -9.09
C ALA A 100 3.96 -0.41 -9.20
N ILE A 101 3.94 -1.74 -9.32
CA ILE A 101 5.12 -2.61 -9.23
C ILE A 101 5.72 -2.84 -10.61
N THR A 102 6.87 -2.22 -10.85
CA THR A 102 7.72 -2.44 -12.02
C THR A 102 8.97 -3.24 -11.61
N GLY A 103 9.43 -4.12 -12.47
CA GLY A 103 10.65 -4.89 -12.26
C GLY A 103 10.65 -5.65 -10.92
N TYR A 104 11.40 -5.18 -9.94
CA TYR A 104 11.56 -5.87 -8.66
C TYR A 104 10.83 -5.18 -7.51
N ALA A 105 10.07 -5.96 -6.73
CA ALA A 105 9.60 -5.62 -5.40
C ALA A 105 10.02 -6.75 -4.45
N LEU A 106 11.19 -6.62 -3.81
CA LEU A 106 11.82 -7.68 -3.02
C LEU A 106 12.04 -7.23 -1.58
N GLY A 107 11.93 -8.16 -0.64
CA GLY A 107 12.13 -7.88 0.77
C GLY A 107 11.30 -6.67 1.24
N GLY A 108 11.97 -5.68 1.84
CA GLY A 108 11.33 -4.43 2.23
C GLY A 108 10.54 -3.73 1.10
N GLY A 109 10.93 -3.92 -0.17
CA GLY A 109 10.17 -3.43 -1.32
C GLY A 109 8.80 -4.11 -1.47
N LEU A 110 8.74 -5.44 -1.29
CA LEU A 110 7.45 -6.13 -1.25
C LEU A 110 6.67 -5.76 0.02
N GLU A 111 7.34 -5.62 1.17
CA GLU A 111 6.71 -5.20 2.42
C GLU A 111 6.05 -3.82 2.31
N LEU A 112 6.70 -2.89 1.59
CA LEU A 112 6.11 -1.58 1.27
C LEU A 112 4.88 -1.74 0.35
N ALA A 113 4.97 -2.57 -0.69
CA ALA A 113 3.85 -2.82 -1.60
C ALA A 113 2.65 -3.49 -0.89
N LEU A 114 2.91 -4.32 0.13
CA LEU A 114 1.88 -4.94 0.98
C LEU A 114 1.17 -3.94 1.90
N CYS A 115 1.67 -2.72 2.04
CA CYS A 115 1.00 -1.64 2.77
C CYS A 115 -0.05 -0.91 1.91
N ALA A 116 -0.06 -1.10 0.59
CA ALA A 116 -1.10 -0.57 -0.29
C ALA A 116 -2.36 -1.45 -0.25
N ASP A 117 -3.51 -0.83 -0.58
CA ASP A 117 -4.78 -1.56 -0.69
C ASP A 117 -4.77 -2.50 -1.91
N PHE A 118 -4.21 -2.03 -3.01
CA PHE A 118 -4.10 -2.78 -4.27
C PHE A 118 -2.68 -2.74 -4.82
N ARG A 119 -2.33 -3.76 -5.63
CA ARG A 119 -1.03 -3.91 -6.29
C ARG A 119 -1.25 -4.18 -7.78
N VAL A 120 -0.73 -3.29 -8.62
CA VAL A 120 -0.67 -3.48 -10.08
C VAL A 120 0.78 -3.81 -10.43
N ALA A 121 1.00 -4.91 -11.13
CA ALA A 121 2.33 -5.38 -11.49
C ALA A 121 2.52 -5.44 -13.01
N GLY A 122 3.74 -5.20 -13.47
CA GLY A 122 4.14 -5.46 -14.85
C GLY A 122 4.31 -6.97 -15.11
N GLU A 123 4.16 -7.41 -16.36
CA GLU A 123 4.36 -8.80 -16.76
C GLU A 123 5.77 -9.32 -16.41
N GLY A 124 6.78 -8.44 -16.51
CA GLY A 124 8.15 -8.72 -16.15
C GLY A 124 8.44 -8.65 -14.65
N ALA A 125 7.49 -8.26 -13.82
CA ALA A 125 7.72 -8.06 -12.39
C ALA A 125 8.11 -9.36 -11.66
N ARG A 126 8.98 -9.18 -10.65
CA ARG A 126 9.41 -10.23 -9.73
C ARG A 126 9.23 -9.72 -8.30
N VAL A 127 8.45 -10.45 -7.53
CA VAL A 127 8.17 -10.12 -6.12
C VAL A 127 8.64 -11.26 -5.21
N GLY A 128 9.01 -10.96 -3.97
CA GLY A 128 9.47 -12.01 -3.06
C GLY A 128 10.00 -11.47 -1.73
N GLN A 129 10.27 -12.42 -0.80
CA GLN A 129 10.84 -12.15 0.52
C GLN A 129 12.13 -12.95 0.68
N PRO A 130 13.26 -12.48 0.10
CA PRO A 130 14.50 -13.26 0.05
C PRO A 130 15.37 -13.12 1.30
N GLU A 131 14.91 -12.56 2.39
CA GLU A 131 15.66 -12.28 3.62
C GLU A 131 16.29 -13.53 4.21
N ILE A 132 15.68 -14.70 4.02
CA ILE A 132 16.21 -15.98 4.51
C ILE A 132 17.58 -16.31 3.90
N LEU A 133 17.87 -15.84 2.68
CA LEU A 133 19.16 -16.02 2.02
C LEU A 133 20.28 -15.22 2.70
N LEU A 134 19.92 -14.27 3.57
CA LEU A 134 20.84 -13.51 4.42
C LEU A 134 20.85 -14.01 5.87
N GLY A 135 20.14 -15.10 6.18
CA GLY A 135 19.95 -15.58 7.55
C GLY A 135 19.00 -14.72 8.37
N LEU A 136 18.12 -13.97 7.71
CA LEU A 136 17.15 -13.04 8.31
C LEU A 136 15.72 -13.44 7.96
N ILE A 137 14.76 -12.73 8.54
CA ILE A 137 13.35 -12.78 8.18
C ILE A 137 12.87 -11.40 7.72
N PRO A 138 11.74 -11.30 6.99
CA PRO A 138 11.10 -10.02 6.73
C PRO A 138 10.85 -9.24 8.02
N GLY A 139 11.29 -7.99 8.09
CA GLY A 139 11.29 -7.20 9.32
C GLY A 139 10.32 -6.01 9.33
N ALA A 140 9.75 -5.65 8.16
CA ALA A 140 8.88 -4.49 8.00
C ALA A 140 7.39 -4.86 7.88
N GLY A 141 7.02 -6.06 8.25
CA GLY A 141 5.63 -6.56 8.27
C GLY A 141 5.35 -7.69 7.28
N GLY A 142 6.34 -8.16 6.50
CA GLY A 142 6.15 -9.24 5.52
C GLY A 142 5.66 -10.54 6.16
N THR A 143 6.20 -10.92 7.33
CA THR A 143 5.73 -12.10 8.06
C THR A 143 4.29 -11.98 8.55
N GLN A 144 3.70 -10.80 8.56
CA GLN A 144 2.36 -10.53 9.03
C GLN A 144 1.38 -10.23 7.89
N ARG A 145 1.73 -9.30 6.99
CA ARG A 145 0.85 -8.87 5.89
C ARG A 145 0.75 -9.91 4.78
N LEU A 146 1.87 -10.54 4.41
CA LEU A 146 1.87 -11.55 3.35
C LEU A 146 0.95 -12.74 3.67
N PRO A 147 1.05 -13.42 4.84
CA PRO A 147 0.17 -14.55 5.13
C PRO A 147 -1.31 -14.15 5.32
N ARG A 148 -1.61 -12.93 5.74
CA ARG A 148 -2.98 -12.43 5.80
C ARG A 148 -3.57 -12.24 4.40
N LEU A 149 -2.74 -11.94 3.41
CA LEU A 149 -3.18 -11.73 2.02
C LEU A 149 -3.31 -13.05 1.25
N ILE A 150 -2.29 -13.92 1.26
CA ILE A 150 -2.22 -15.11 0.39
C ILE A 150 -2.33 -16.45 1.14
N GLY A 151 -2.55 -16.39 2.44
CA GLY A 151 -2.60 -17.57 3.31
C GLY A 151 -1.21 -18.03 3.80
N PRO A 152 -1.16 -18.70 4.97
CA PRO A 152 0.10 -18.99 5.65
C PRO A 152 1.00 -19.99 4.91
N ALA A 153 0.43 -20.96 4.18
CA ALA A 153 1.22 -21.96 3.47
C ALA A 153 2.03 -21.34 2.32
N ARG A 154 1.38 -20.51 1.49
CA ARG A 154 2.04 -19.81 0.38
C ARG A 154 3.06 -18.79 0.87
N ALA A 155 2.72 -18.06 1.94
CA ALA A 155 3.66 -17.12 2.56
C ALA A 155 4.92 -17.83 3.09
N LYS A 156 4.77 -18.98 3.76
CA LYS A 156 5.90 -19.79 4.23
C LYS A 156 6.77 -20.31 3.08
N ASP A 157 6.17 -20.76 1.98
CA ASP A 157 6.91 -21.18 0.80
C ASP A 157 7.79 -20.02 0.27
N ILE A 158 7.24 -18.85 0.09
CA ILE A 158 7.99 -17.67 -0.40
C ILE A 158 9.09 -17.26 0.59
N VAL A 159 8.77 -17.16 1.88
CA VAL A 159 9.72 -16.71 2.91
C VAL A 159 10.81 -17.74 3.18
N PHE A 160 10.47 -19.04 3.29
CA PHE A 160 11.43 -20.08 3.64
C PHE A 160 12.39 -20.41 2.50
N THR A 161 11.94 -20.27 1.25
CA THR A 161 12.79 -20.52 0.08
C THR A 161 13.53 -19.27 -0.38
N GLY A 162 13.02 -18.07 -0.06
CA GLY A 162 13.54 -16.81 -0.59
C GLY A 162 13.35 -16.68 -2.10
N ARG A 163 12.52 -17.54 -2.72
CA ARG A 163 12.29 -17.53 -4.15
C ARG A 163 11.56 -16.29 -4.62
N PHE A 164 11.76 -15.95 -5.87
CA PHE A 164 11.01 -14.88 -6.53
C PHE A 164 9.76 -15.45 -7.22
N VAL A 165 8.67 -14.73 -7.08
CA VAL A 165 7.37 -15.01 -7.69
C VAL A 165 7.21 -14.11 -8.90
N GLY A 166 6.91 -14.70 -10.07
CA GLY A 166 6.60 -13.94 -11.28
C GLY A 166 5.18 -13.37 -11.27
N ALA A 167 4.92 -12.37 -12.11
CA ALA A 167 3.65 -11.65 -12.15
C ALA A 167 2.42 -12.56 -12.33
N ALA A 168 2.49 -13.55 -13.21
CA ALA A 168 1.37 -14.48 -13.45
C ALA A 168 1.05 -15.33 -12.21
N GLU A 169 2.07 -15.87 -11.53
CA GLU A 169 1.87 -16.60 -10.28
C GLU A 169 1.37 -15.67 -9.17
N ALA A 170 1.94 -14.46 -9.05
CA ALA A 170 1.51 -13.46 -8.08
C ALA A 170 0.02 -13.12 -8.22
N LEU A 171 -0.47 -12.99 -9.45
CA LEU A 171 -1.89 -12.80 -9.73
C LEU A 171 -2.72 -14.03 -9.33
N ALA A 172 -2.27 -15.23 -9.71
CA ALA A 172 -2.99 -16.46 -9.43
C ALA A 172 -3.16 -16.77 -7.93
N ILE A 173 -2.18 -16.35 -7.11
CA ILE A 173 -2.23 -16.54 -5.65
C ILE A 173 -2.84 -15.35 -4.89
N GLY A 174 -3.24 -14.28 -5.57
CA GLY A 174 -3.81 -13.07 -4.97
C GLY A 174 -2.78 -12.14 -4.33
N LEU A 175 -1.48 -12.28 -4.66
CA LEU A 175 -0.44 -11.39 -4.18
C LEU A 175 -0.45 -10.04 -4.90
N VAL A 176 -0.88 -10.01 -6.17
CA VAL A 176 -1.18 -8.80 -6.92
C VAL A 176 -2.58 -8.85 -7.48
N ASP A 177 -3.20 -7.70 -7.70
CA ASP A 177 -4.62 -7.58 -8.08
C ASP A 177 -4.79 -7.43 -9.60
N LYS A 178 -3.73 -6.98 -10.29
CA LYS A 178 -3.73 -6.78 -11.74
C LYS A 178 -2.33 -6.92 -12.30
N VAL A 179 -2.24 -7.54 -13.50
CA VAL A 179 -1.01 -7.59 -14.29
C VAL A 179 -1.26 -6.92 -15.63
N VAL A 180 -0.30 -6.10 -16.08
CA VAL A 180 -0.35 -5.35 -17.33
C VAL A 180 1.05 -5.35 -18.00
N PRO A 181 1.18 -4.97 -19.29
CA PRO A 181 2.49 -4.74 -19.90
C PRO A 181 3.35 -3.77 -19.07
N ASP A 182 4.66 -4.01 -19.02
CA ASP A 182 5.57 -3.27 -18.12
C ASP A 182 5.48 -1.74 -18.28
N GLY A 183 5.32 -1.25 -19.51
CA GLY A 183 5.16 0.18 -19.80
C GLY A 183 3.83 0.81 -19.37
N GLU A 184 2.85 0.00 -18.99
CA GLU A 184 1.50 0.46 -18.64
C GLU A 184 1.24 0.47 -17.13
N VAL A 185 2.16 -0.03 -16.31
CA VAL A 185 1.96 -0.25 -14.87
C VAL A 185 1.53 1.03 -14.14
N TYR A 186 2.24 2.12 -14.35
CA TYR A 186 1.94 3.39 -13.69
C TYR A 186 0.57 3.92 -14.08
N GLN A 187 0.26 3.92 -15.37
CA GLN A 187 -1.05 4.39 -15.85
C GLN A 187 -2.18 3.48 -15.34
N ALA A 188 -2.00 2.17 -15.37
CA ALA A 188 -2.99 1.22 -14.86
C ALA A 188 -3.24 1.38 -13.36
N ALA A 189 -2.22 1.72 -12.57
CA ALA A 189 -2.37 2.02 -11.14
C ALA A 189 -3.13 3.34 -10.93
N ARG A 190 -2.81 4.37 -11.72
CA ARG A 190 -3.55 5.65 -11.70
C ARG A 190 -5.02 5.47 -12.08
N ASP A 191 -5.29 4.69 -13.12
CA ASP A 191 -6.66 4.40 -13.56
C ASP A 191 -7.44 3.64 -12.47
N LEU A 192 -6.79 2.69 -11.78
CA LEU A 192 -7.41 1.95 -10.71
C LEU A 192 -7.77 2.86 -9.53
N VAL A 193 -6.83 3.65 -9.03
CA VAL A 193 -7.09 4.57 -7.92
C VAL A 193 -8.06 5.69 -8.32
N GLY A 194 -8.03 6.13 -9.57
CA GLY A 194 -8.92 7.14 -10.13
C GLY A 194 -10.40 6.75 -10.09
N ARG A 195 -10.70 5.44 -10.13
CA ARG A 195 -12.08 4.94 -9.95
C ARG A 195 -12.67 5.29 -8.60
N PHE A 196 -11.84 5.49 -7.60
CA PHE A 196 -12.24 5.83 -6.23
C PHE A 196 -12.16 7.34 -5.97
N ALA A 197 -11.28 8.07 -6.66
CA ALA A 197 -10.99 9.48 -6.42
C ALA A 197 -12.22 10.41 -6.54
N ASN A 198 -13.20 10.03 -7.39
CA ASN A 198 -14.46 10.74 -7.54
C ASN A 198 -15.58 10.19 -6.63
N GLY A 199 -15.29 9.23 -5.78
CA GLY A 199 -16.22 8.61 -4.86
C GLY A 199 -16.45 9.40 -3.58
N PRO A 200 -17.32 8.89 -2.69
CA PRO A 200 -17.60 9.48 -1.38
C PRO A 200 -16.40 9.25 -0.44
N ALA A 201 -15.48 10.21 -0.37
CA ALA A 201 -14.19 10.04 0.29
C ALA A 201 -14.29 9.66 1.77
N VAL A 202 -15.28 10.20 2.49
CA VAL A 202 -15.50 9.85 3.91
C VAL A 202 -15.93 8.39 4.04
N ALA A 203 -16.82 7.92 3.15
CA ALA A 203 -17.27 6.52 3.16
C ALA A 203 -16.16 5.56 2.75
N LEU A 204 -15.32 5.91 1.75
CA LEU A 204 -14.16 5.10 1.37
C LEU A 204 -13.17 4.96 2.53
N ARG A 205 -12.88 6.05 3.25
CA ARG A 205 -12.03 6.01 4.46
C ARG A 205 -12.63 5.14 5.55
N ALA A 206 -13.93 5.30 5.83
CA ALA A 206 -14.64 4.52 6.84
C ALA A 206 -14.64 3.03 6.49
N ALA A 207 -14.87 2.68 5.22
CA ALA A 207 -14.83 1.30 4.74
C ALA A 207 -13.43 0.69 4.89
N LYS A 208 -12.37 1.42 4.47
CA LYS A 208 -10.99 0.98 4.65
C LYS A 208 -10.68 0.74 6.12
N GLN A 209 -10.99 1.69 6.99
CA GLN A 209 -10.74 1.57 8.43
C GLN A 209 -11.50 0.40 9.05
N ALA A 210 -12.78 0.21 8.71
CA ALA A 210 -13.57 -0.89 9.23
C ALA A 210 -13.02 -2.26 8.80
N ILE A 211 -12.54 -2.38 7.55
CA ILE A 211 -11.93 -3.61 7.05
C ILE A 211 -10.59 -3.86 7.73
N ASP A 212 -9.68 -2.87 7.74
CA ASP A 212 -8.33 -3.06 8.25
C ASP A 212 -8.31 -3.33 9.76
N GLU A 213 -9.00 -2.51 10.56
CA GLU A 213 -9.08 -2.69 12.01
C GLU A 213 -9.92 -3.91 12.41
N GLY A 214 -10.98 -4.23 11.64
CA GLY A 214 -11.80 -5.42 11.86
C GLY A 214 -11.04 -6.73 11.62
N LEU A 215 -10.13 -6.78 10.65
CA LEU A 215 -9.28 -7.95 10.41
C LEU A 215 -8.20 -8.15 11.49
N ASP A 216 -7.88 -7.14 12.26
CA ASP A 216 -6.94 -7.22 13.38
C ASP A 216 -7.62 -7.51 14.74
N ALA A 217 -8.96 -7.60 14.77
CA ALA A 217 -9.77 -7.86 15.94
C ALA A 217 -10.55 -9.19 15.84
N ASP A 218 -11.25 -9.58 16.89
CA ASP A 218 -12.27 -10.62 16.82
C ASP A 218 -13.52 -10.11 16.08
N LEU A 219 -14.36 -11.05 15.60
CA LEU A 219 -15.52 -10.70 14.77
C LEU A 219 -16.49 -9.73 15.46
N ASP A 220 -16.76 -9.91 16.74
CA ASP A 220 -17.72 -9.07 17.47
C ASP A 220 -17.20 -7.63 17.59
N THR A 221 -15.91 -7.47 17.89
CA THR A 221 -15.23 -6.17 17.88
C THR A 221 -15.22 -5.55 16.47
N GLY A 222 -14.94 -6.35 15.43
CA GLY A 222 -14.98 -5.90 14.04
C GLY A 222 -16.35 -5.40 13.63
N LEU A 223 -17.43 -6.11 13.99
CA LEU A 223 -18.82 -5.68 13.74
C LEU A 223 -19.18 -4.40 14.50
N GLU A 224 -18.65 -4.18 15.69
CA GLU A 224 -18.85 -2.93 16.43
C GLU A 224 -18.15 -1.75 15.75
N ILE A 225 -16.91 -1.94 15.25
CA ILE A 225 -16.20 -0.94 14.45
C ILE A 225 -17.03 -0.59 13.21
N GLU A 226 -17.50 -1.59 12.46
CA GLU A 226 -18.34 -1.40 11.26
C GLU A 226 -19.60 -0.61 11.61
N ARG A 227 -20.30 -0.97 12.67
CA ARG A 227 -21.54 -0.33 13.12
C ARG A 227 -21.32 1.16 13.42
N LEU A 228 -20.23 1.50 14.11
CA LEU A 228 -19.90 2.89 14.44
C LEU A 228 -19.55 3.69 13.19
N GLN A 229 -18.72 3.13 12.29
CA GLN A 229 -18.37 3.75 11.02
C GLN A 229 -19.62 3.96 10.14
N PHE A 230 -20.44 2.93 9.98
CA PHE A 230 -21.67 3.01 9.19
C PHE A 230 -22.63 4.07 9.72
N ALA A 231 -22.90 4.07 11.03
CA ALA A 231 -23.79 5.08 11.64
C ALA A 231 -23.27 6.51 11.48
N GLY A 232 -21.94 6.69 11.61
CA GLY A 232 -21.29 8.00 11.44
C GLY A 232 -21.46 8.60 10.04
N LEU A 233 -21.55 7.76 9.00
CA LEU A 233 -21.72 8.22 7.62
C LEU A 233 -23.06 8.95 7.40
N PHE A 234 -24.10 8.69 8.18
CA PHE A 234 -25.39 9.39 8.07
C PHE A 234 -25.29 10.88 8.43
N ALA A 235 -24.21 11.31 9.05
CA ALA A 235 -23.94 12.73 9.30
C ALA A 235 -23.37 13.45 8.06
N THR A 236 -22.88 12.72 7.03
CA THR A 236 -22.22 13.28 5.87
C THR A 236 -23.19 13.85 4.82
N GLU A 237 -22.72 14.81 4.05
CA GLU A 237 -23.47 15.35 2.90
C GLU A 237 -23.58 14.29 1.79
N ASP A 238 -22.50 13.54 1.57
CA ASP A 238 -22.43 12.51 0.53
C ASP A 238 -23.44 11.38 0.75
N ALA A 239 -23.67 10.94 1.98
CA ALA A 239 -24.68 9.93 2.28
C ALA A 239 -26.10 10.41 1.93
N ARG A 240 -26.43 11.66 2.25
CA ARG A 240 -27.72 12.27 1.89
C ARG A 240 -27.89 12.40 0.38
N THR A 241 -26.84 12.85 -0.29
CA THR A 241 -26.81 13.00 -1.76
C THR A 241 -26.96 11.66 -2.45
N GLY A 242 -26.21 10.64 -2.00
CA GLY A 242 -26.26 9.28 -2.54
C GLY A 242 -27.65 8.64 -2.41
N MET A 243 -28.24 8.69 -1.22
CA MET A 243 -29.59 8.14 -0.97
C MET A 243 -30.66 8.84 -1.79
N ARG A 244 -30.64 10.19 -1.85
CA ARG A 244 -31.57 10.95 -2.66
C ARG A 244 -31.46 10.61 -4.14
N SER A 245 -30.24 10.64 -4.68
CA SER A 245 -29.99 10.30 -6.08
C SER A 245 -30.42 8.89 -6.42
N PHE A 246 -30.22 7.93 -5.52
CA PHE A 246 -30.66 6.55 -5.72
C PHE A 246 -32.20 6.45 -5.86
N VAL A 247 -32.94 7.13 -4.98
CA VAL A 247 -34.41 7.14 -5.02
C VAL A 247 -34.96 7.81 -6.28
N GLU A 248 -34.33 8.91 -6.71
CA GLU A 248 -34.81 9.72 -7.85
C GLU A 248 -34.33 9.17 -9.21
N ASN A 249 -33.09 8.67 -9.29
CA ASN A 249 -32.39 8.40 -10.55
C ASN A 249 -31.86 6.97 -10.69
N GLY A 250 -31.95 6.15 -9.64
CA GLY A 250 -31.38 4.80 -9.60
C GLY A 250 -29.88 4.78 -9.24
N PRO A 251 -29.26 3.57 -9.24
CA PRO A 251 -27.90 3.37 -8.76
C PRO A 251 -26.84 4.06 -9.62
N GLY A 252 -25.75 4.52 -8.98
CA GLY A 252 -24.54 5.00 -9.66
C GLY A 252 -24.68 6.37 -10.33
N LYS A 253 -25.69 7.17 -9.98
CA LYS A 253 -25.95 8.49 -10.57
C LYS A 253 -25.57 9.67 -9.67
N ALA A 254 -25.18 9.40 -8.43
CA ALA A 254 -24.77 10.45 -7.50
C ALA A 254 -23.38 11.01 -7.87
N SER A 255 -23.23 12.32 -7.67
CA SER A 255 -21.93 12.99 -7.64
C SER A 255 -21.62 13.35 -6.20
N PHE A 256 -20.41 13.04 -5.74
CA PHE A 256 -20.00 13.18 -4.35
C PHE A 256 -19.03 14.35 -4.16
N ALA A 257 -19.20 15.06 -3.05
CA ALA A 257 -18.33 16.19 -2.67
C ALA A 257 -17.15 15.73 -1.76
N GLY A 258 -17.27 14.56 -1.18
CA GLY A 258 -16.27 13.99 -0.26
C GLY A 258 -16.36 14.55 1.16
N ARG A 259 -17.54 14.95 1.61
CA ARG A 259 -17.79 15.56 2.93
C ARG A 259 -19.16 15.19 3.52
#